data_339c81a7ccebbb51bb45d14a8dd9eca1
#
_entry.id   339c81a7ccebbb51bb45d14a8dd9eca1
#
_cell.length_a   1.000
_cell.length_b   1.000
_cell.length_c   1.000
_cell.angle_alpha   90.00
_cell.angle_beta   90.00
_cell.angle_gamma   90.00
#
_symmetry.space_group_name_H-M   'P 1'
#
loop_
_entity.id
_entity.type
_entity.pdbx_description
1 polymer ?
#
loop_
_entity_poly.entity_id
_entity_poly.type
_entity_poly.pdbx_seq_one_letter_code
_entity_poly.pdbx_strand_id
1 'polypeptide(L)'
;MTLMNKNKQIKRFMLLAVILLETMISMAQTCDSIPFLYHGHLIVRSTINDSIDSNIVFDTGAANLFGVDSVFLINSRWKPQNTGKAITGGGAGRVKVKTIEGWTKVTIGSIVENYWIVPVFKLRDVVDCHVDGICGIRSITDYPFEINFEHHYLKRHKEGLPNIDGYIKLPIQYKDYRIMLQAETIIQSDSIKGWYLMDTGGCGTIDFTAQAVKQFQLDSIPGKRYITDMTQFGIGEKEQEYFVDMLSDQIIIGGDTINKEYISYIPEGAGAFSSRPYIGVIGNGIWENYNIIIDIKNRSLYLHRFKETSVNEPTYDYGFRNRTDICRGWVVSWLTRNGDAVRAGMELGDTIVAVNGKDVRAYTWDEEDNINKTPKHTLDIISSNGIKKSLSLEARKRW
;
A
#
# COMPACT_ATOMS: atom_id res chain seq x y z
N MET A 1 -19.11 40.83 -49.77
CA MET A 1 -18.67 41.23 -48.40
C MET A 1 -18.77 40.13 -47.33
N THR A 2 -19.47 39.03 -47.59
CA THR A 2 -19.79 37.96 -46.58
C THR A 2 -18.71 36.86 -46.42
N LEU A 3 -17.91 36.54 -47.45
CA LEU A 3 -16.88 35.47 -47.38
C LEU A 3 -15.60 35.88 -46.67
N MET A 4 -15.21 37.18 -46.79
CA MET A 4 -14.00 37.70 -46.10
C MET A 4 -14.17 37.73 -44.57
N ASN A 5 -15.38 37.91 -44.04
CA ASN A 5 -15.66 37.94 -42.62
C ASN A 5 -15.66 36.53 -42.01
N LYS A 6 -16.10 35.51 -42.73
CA LYS A 6 -16.05 34.11 -42.28
C LYS A 6 -14.59 33.61 -42.12
N ASN A 7 -13.73 33.94 -43.08
CA ASN A 7 -12.31 33.54 -42.99
C ASN A 7 -11.55 34.24 -41.86
N LYS A 8 -11.92 35.50 -41.52
CA LYS A 8 -11.36 36.17 -40.34
C LYS A 8 -11.84 35.58 -39.02
N GLN A 9 -13.07 35.15 -38.93
CA GLN A 9 -13.61 34.48 -37.73
C GLN A 9 -12.99 33.08 -37.54
N ILE A 10 -12.84 32.31 -38.60
CA ILE A 10 -12.19 30.96 -38.55
C ILE A 10 -10.72 31.11 -38.11
N LYS A 11 -9.97 32.08 -38.67
CA LYS A 11 -8.59 32.33 -38.23
C LYS A 11 -8.48 32.75 -36.78
N ARG A 12 -9.41 33.58 -36.27
CA ARG A 12 -9.45 33.94 -34.84
C ARG A 12 -9.79 32.77 -33.93
N PHE A 13 -10.70 31.88 -34.35
CA PHE A 13 -11.06 30.70 -33.61
C PHE A 13 -9.91 29.67 -33.56
N MET A 14 -9.19 29.48 -34.69
CA MET A 14 -7.98 28.65 -34.71
C MET A 14 -6.86 29.24 -33.87
N LEU A 15 -6.64 30.54 -33.87
CA LEU A 15 -5.62 31.17 -33.03
C LEU A 15 -5.95 31.04 -31.53
N LEU A 16 -7.23 31.19 -31.14
CA LEU A 16 -7.68 31.00 -29.78
C LEU A 16 -7.57 29.53 -29.35
N ALA A 17 -7.86 28.57 -30.23
CA ALA A 17 -7.71 27.14 -29.97
C ALA A 17 -6.24 26.76 -29.79
N VAL A 18 -5.32 27.31 -30.59
CA VAL A 18 -3.87 27.11 -30.44
C VAL A 18 -3.36 27.70 -29.12
N ILE A 19 -3.76 28.92 -28.78
CA ILE A 19 -3.37 29.56 -27.50
C ILE A 19 -3.91 28.77 -26.30
N LEU A 20 -5.15 28.29 -26.37
CA LEU A 20 -5.73 27.41 -25.32
C LEU A 20 -4.98 26.06 -25.23
N LEU A 21 -4.58 25.50 -26.36
CA LEU A 21 -3.80 24.23 -26.39
C LEU A 21 -2.39 24.46 -25.84
N GLU A 22 -1.72 25.55 -26.18
CA GLU A 22 -0.40 25.93 -25.65
C GLU A 22 -0.46 26.25 -24.16
N THR A 23 -1.52 26.90 -23.67
CA THR A 23 -1.70 27.11 -22.23
C THR A 23 -2.01 25.82 -21.47
N MET A 24 -2.79 24.91 -22.03
CA MET A 24 -3.02 23.60 -21.43
C MET A 24 -1.74 22.74 -21.42
N ILE A 25 -0.94 22.78 -22.49
CA ILE A 25 0.36 22.09 -22.56
C ILE A 25 1.36 22.73 -21.59
N SER A 26 1.38 24.06 -21.47
CA SER A 26 2.25 24.75 -20.52
C SER A 26 1.85 24.48 -19.06
N MET A 27 0.57 24.39 -18.75
CA MET A 27 0.10 23.98 -17.42
C MET A 27 0.42 22.51 -17.12
N ALA A 28 0.38 21.63 -18.12
CA ALA A 28 0.79 20.21 -17.96
C ALA A 28 2.30 20.07 -17.74
N GLN A 29 3.12 20.97 -18.27
CA GLN A 29 4.58 20.94 -18.09
C GLN A 29 5.06 21.51 -16.74
N THR A 30 4.23 22.23 -15.98
CA THR A 30 4.62 22.81 -14.69
C THR A 30 4.14 22.02 -13.48
N CYS A 31 3.39 20.93 -13.66
CA CYS A 31 2.91 20.13 -12.54
C CYS A 31 3.94 19.04 -12.20
N ASP A 32 4.85 19.35 -11.26
CA ASP A 32 5.81 18.37 -10.68
C ASP A 32 5.10 17.29 -9.81
N SER A 33 3.76 17.29 -9.78
CA SER A 33 2.98 16.31 -9.06
C SER A 33 2.78 15.02 -9.87
N ILE A 34 2.96 13.90 -9.23
CA ILE A 34 2.85 12.55 -9.79
C ILE A 34 1.58 11.92 -9.23
N PRO A 35 0.51 11.75 -10.00
CA PRO A 35 -0.71 11.14 -9.50
C PRO A 35 -0.49 9.68 -9.14
N PHE A 36 -1.17 9.22 -8.10
CA PHE A 36 -1.24 7.80 -7.76
C PHE A 36 -2.69 7.32 -7.64
N LEU A 37 -2.91 6.05 -7.91
CA LEU A 37 -4.11 5.33 -7.53
C LEU A 37 -3.89 4.78 -6.12
N TYR A 38 -4.91 4.89 -5.28
CA TYR A 38 -4.85 4.38 -3.91
C TYR A 38 -5.85 3.24 -3.72
N HIS A 39 -5.32 2.07 -3.38
CA HIS A 39 -6.10 0.89 -3.01
C HIS A 39 -5.33 0.11 -1.93
N GLY A 40 -5.28 0.69 -0.72
CA GLY A 40 -4.41 0.21 0.35
C GLY A 40 -2.91 0.43 0.10
N HIS A 41 -2.50 0.61 -1.16
CA HIS A 41 -1.14 0.92 -1.61
C HIS A 41 -1.14 2.12 -2.55
N LEU A 42 -0.01 2.85 -2.59
CA LEU A 42 0.19 3.96 -3.52
C LEU A 42 0.72 3.40 -4.84
N ILE A 43 -0.13 3.33 -5.86
CA ILE A 43 0.22 2.78 -7.17
C ILE A 43 0.45 3.93 -8.14
N VAL A 44 1.68 4.07 -8.63
CA VAL A 44 2.10 5.11 -9.56
C VAL A 44 2.40 4.54 -10.93
N ARG A 45 2.09 5.28 -11.97
CA ARG A 45 2.54 4.95 -13.33
C ARG A 45 4.01 5.25 -13.48
N SER A 46 4.72 4.33 -14.11
CA SER A 46 6.14 4.45 -14.40
C SER A 46 6.47 3.93 -15.79
N THR A 47 7.65 4.30 -16.27
CA THR A 47 8.21 3.78 -17.53
C THR A 47 9.57 3.17 -17.25
N ILE A 48 9.76 1.93 -17.67
CA ILE A 48 11.02 1.19 -17.57
C ILE A 48 11.73 1.27 -18.93
N ASN A 49 13.01 1.67 -18.91
CA ASN A 49 13.85 1.81 -20.11
C ASN A 49 13.18 2.64 -21.23
N ASP A 50 12.50 3.71 -20.84
CA ASP A 50 11.83 4.70 -21.72
C ASP A 50 10.71 4.14 -22.63
N SER A 51 10.36 2.87 -22.52
CA SER A 51 9.45 2.23 -23.49
C SER A 51 8.47 1.21 -22.90
N ILE A 52 8.62 0.84 -21.65
CA ILE A 52 7.79 -0.19 -21.02
C ILE A 52 6.99 0.45 -19.89
N ASP A 53 5.70 0.65 -20.12
CA ASP A 53 4.78 1.15 -19.13
C ASP A 53 4.57 0.12 -18.01
N SER A 54 4.49 0.59 -16.79
CA SER A 54 4.28 -0.25 -15.62
C SER A 54 3.58 0.50 -14.49
N ASN A 55 2.86 -0.23 -13.65
CA ASN A 55 2.24 0.24 -12.42
C ASN A 55 3.09 -0.26 -11.25
N ILE A 56 3.65 0.65 -10.49
CA ILE A 56 4.53 0.28 -9.37
C ILE A 56 4.00 0.82 -8.04
N VAL A 57 4.19 0.04 -6.99
CA VAL A 57 3.94 0.51 -5.62
C VAL A 57 5.08 1.42 -5.18
N PHE A 58 4.74 2.60 -4.68
CA PHE A 58 5.67 3.46 -3.97
C PHE A 58 5.70 3.07 -2.50
N ASP A 59 6.82 2.52 -2.06
CA ASP A 59 6.96 1.83 -0.77
C ASP A 59 8.14 2.38 0.03
N THR A 60 7.86 3.15 1.08
CA THR A 60 8.90 3.70 1.96
C THR A 60 9.60 2.63 2.79
N GLY A 61 9.01 1.45 2.96
CA GLY A 61 9.61 0.29 3.63
C GLY A 61 10.58 -0.51 2.75
N ALA A 62 10.48 -0.38 1.41
CA ALA A 62 11.35 -1.08 0.45
C ALA A 62 12.77 -0.49 0.33
N ALA A 63 13.14 0.45 1.19
CA ALA A 63 14.46 1.09 1.22
C ALA A 63 14.86 1.68 -0.15
N ASN A 64 16.01 1.28 -0.71
CA ASN A 64 16.50 1.75 -2.01
C ASN A 64 16.26 0.76 -3.17
N LEU A 65 15.32 -0.17 -2.98
CA LEU A 65 15.04 -1.23 -3.93
C LEU A 65 14.14 -0.73 -5.05
N PHE A 66 14.37 -1.22 -6.25
CA PHE A 66 13.38 -1.35 -7.31
C PHE A 66 13.28 -2.83 -7.67
N GLY A 67 12.08 -3.37 -7.70
CA GLY A 67 11.81 -4.76 -8.05
C GLY A 67 10.62 -4.89 -8.97
N VAL A 68 10.52 -5.97 -9.72
CA VAL A 68 9.43 -6.21 -10.68
C VAL A 68 8.71 -7.51 -10.41
N ASP A 69 7.46 -7.57 -10.83
CA ASP A 69 6.66 -8.78 -10.75
C ASP A 69 7.06 -9.79 -11.84
N SER A 70 7.03 -11.06 -11.47
CA SER A 70 7.43 -12.15 -12.39
C SER A 70 6.48 -12.32 -13.56
N VAL A 71 5.17 -12.14 -13.37
CA VAL A 71 4.16 -12.24 -14.43
C VAL A 71 4.26 -11.04 -15.37
N PHE A 72 4.47 -9.83 -14.80
CA PHE A 72 4.75 -8.64 -15.60
C PHE A 72 5.97 -8.84 -16.50
N LEU A 73 7.08 -9.34 -15.94
CA LEU A 73 8.31 -9.57 -16.71
C LEU A 73 8.09 -10.55 -17.86
N ILE A 74 7.35 -11.64 -17.65
CA ILE A 74 7.03 -12.63 -18.69
C ILE A 74 6.18 -12.01 -19.80
N ASN A 75 5.18 -11.21 -19.44
CA ASN A 75 4.19 -10.66 -20.37
C ASN A 75 4.65 -9.35 -21.04
N SER A 76 5.63 -8.64 -20.45
CA SER A 76 6.15 -7.39 -20.98
C SER A 76 7.04 -7.62 -22.22
N ARG A 77 7.32 -6.51 -22.93
CA ARG A 77 8.31 -6.48 -24.00
C ARG A 77 9.75 -6.45 -23.49
N TRP A 78 9.93 -6.34 -22.18
CA TRP A 78 11.26 -6.31 -21.58
C TRP A 78 11.92 -7.69 -21.63
N LYS A 79 13.01 -7.77 -22.39
CA LYS A 79 13.81 -8.99 -22.53
C LYS A 79 15.21 -8.73 -21.98
N PRO A 80 15.41 -8.95 -20.65
CA PRO A 80 16.72 -8.74 -20.03
C PRO A 80 17.78 -9.63 -20.67
N GLN A 81 18.96 -9.07 -20.95
CA GLN A 81 20.08 -9.82 -21.54
C GLN A 81 20.81 -10.65 -20.48
N ASN A 82 20.97 -10.09 -19.27
CA ASN A 82 21.68 -10.73 -18.19
C ASN A 82 20.74 -10.97 -17.01
N THR A 83 20.83 -12.14 -16.42
CA THR A 83 20.06 -12.52 -15.23
C THR A 83 20.97 -13.21 -14.22
N GLY A 84 20.69 -12.98 -12.94
CA GLY A 84 21.41 -13.58 -11.83
C GLY A 84 20.45 -14.11 -10.75
N LYS A 85 21.02 -14.28 -9.58
CA LYS A 85 20.28 -14.67 -8.37
C LYS A 85 20.76 -13.84 -7.18
N ALA A 86 19.85 -13.41 -6.36
CA ALA A 86 20.17 -12.72 -5.11
C ALA A 86 19.33 -13.29 -3.96
N ILE A 87 19.76 -12.95 -2.74
CA ILE A 87 18.96 -13.14 -1.53
C ILE A 87 18.53 -11.75 -1.09
N THR A 88 17.26 -11.52 -0.98
CA THR A 88 16.69 -10.26 -0.46
C THR A 88 15.83 -10.56 0.76
N GLY A 89 15.32 -9.53 1.42
CA GLY A 89 14.45 -9.68 2.59
C GLY A 89 13.21 -8.83 2.45
N GLY A 90 12.13 -9.26 3.08
CA GLY A 90 10.85 -8.56 3.14
C GLY A 90 10.09 -8.89 4.41
N GLY A 91 8.78 -8.69 4.42
CA GLY A 91 7.91 -8.99 5.56
C GLY A 91 8.01 -10.43 6.06
N ALA A 92 8.03 -11.40 5.16
CA ALA A 92 8.12 -12.83 5.49
C ALA A 92 9.57 -13.37 5.51
N GLY A 93 10.58 -12.54 5.77
CA GLY A 93 11.97 -12.97 5.91
C GLY A 93 12.79 -12.90 4.62
N ARG A 94 13.79 -13.79 4.50
CA ARG A 94 14.67 -13.83 3.33
C ARG A 94 14.05 -14.69 2.24
N VAL A 95 14.29 -14.29 1.00
CA VAL A 95 13.87 -15.03 -0.19
C VAL A 95 14.97 -15.04 -1.24
N LYS A 96 15.14 -16.18 -1.92
CA LYS A 96 15.99 -16.28 -3.10
C LYS A 96 15.18 -15.85 -4.32
N VAL A 97 15.66 -14.84 -5.02
CA VAL A 97 15.00 -14.29 -6.19
C VAL A 97 15.90 -14.35 -7.42
N LYS A 98 15.29 -14.42 -8.59
CA LYS A 98 15.99 -14.08 -9.84
C LYS A 98 16.23 -12.58 -9.87
N THR A 99 17.30 -12.16 -10.53
CA THR A 99 17.61 -10.74 -10.73
C THR A 99 17.79 -10.48 -12.22
N ILE A 100 17.46 -9.26 -12.62
CA ILE A 100 17.89 -8.67 -13.87
C ILE A 100 19.14 -7.88 -13.56
N GLU A 101 20.20 -8.08 -14.33
CA GLU A 101 21.48 -7.42 -14.17
C GLU A 101 21.75 -6.50 -15.36
N GLY A 102 22.23 -5.31 -15.07
CA GLY A 102 22.45 -4.23 -16.03
C GLY A 102 21.62 -3.00 -15.71
N TRP A 103 22.06 -1.85 -16.24
CA TRP A 103 21.39 -0.59 -15.97
C TRP A 103 19.94 -0.61 -16.43
N THR A 104 19.05 -0.46 -15.49
CA THR A 104 17.61 -0.33 -15.69
C THR A 104 17.19 1.07 -15.29
N LYS A 105 16.72 1.85 -16.24
CA LYS A 105 16.17 3.18 -16.01
C LYS A 105 14.69 3.06 -15.63
N VAL A 106 14.32 3.73 -14.56
CA VAL A 106 12.92 3.83 -14.09
C VAL A 106 12.53 5.29 -14.03
N THR A 107 11.46 5.65 -14.69
CA THR A 107 10.93 7.02 -14.70
C THR A 107 9.55 7.05 -14.07
N ILE A 108 9.36 7.87 -13.02
CA ILE A 108 8.11 8.09 -12.32
C ILE A 108 7.84 9.60 -12.35
N GLY A 109 6.98 10.05 -13.27
CA GLY A 109 6.79 11.47 -13.52
C GLY A 109 8.12 12.18 -13.80
N SER A 110 8.50 13.16 -12.98
CA SER A 110 9.78 13.88 -13.10
C SER A 110 10.96 13.20 -12.40
N ILE A 111 10.76 12.05 -11.78
CA ILE A 111 11.79 11.29 -11.06
C ILE A 111 12.40 10.24 -11.98
N VAL A 112 13.73 10.28 -12.14
CA VAL A 112 14.47 9.30 -12.94
C VAL A 112 15.51 8.63 -12.06
N GLU A 113 15.44 7.30 -12.00
CA GLU A 113 16.37 6.47 -11.23
C GLU A 113 16.98 5.38 -12.11
N ASN A 114 18.19 4.95 -11.75
CA ASN A 114 18.87 3.86 -12.42
C ASN A 114 19.27 2.78 -11.40
N TYR A 115 18.95 1.53 -11.73
CA TYR A 115 19.24 0.37 -10.90
C TYR A 115 20.09 -0.62 -11.67
N TRP A 116 21.17 -1.13 -11.04
CA TRP A 116 22.03 -2.14 -11.65
C TRP A 116 21.49 -3.57 -11.47
N ILE A 117 20.83 -3.83 -10.34
CA ILE A 117 20.23 -5.13 -10.03
C ILE A 117 18.76 -4.88 -9.72
N VAL A 118 17.89 -5.59 -10.44
CA VAL A 118 16.44 -5.56 -10.27
C VAL A 118 15.96 -6.96 -9.88
N PRO A 119 15.58 -7.19 -8.62
CA PRO A 119 15.00 -8.47 -8.20
C PRO A 119 13.62 -8.68 -8.82
N VAL A 120 13.31 -9.95 -9.09
CA VAL A 120 12.03 -10.40 -9.64
C VAL A 120 11.25 -11.13 -8.56
N PHE A 121 10.10 -10.57 -8.20
CA PHE A 121 9.24 -11.07 -7.13
C PHE A 121 7.93 -11.66 -7.67
N LYS A 122 7.14 -12.26 -6.79
CA LYS A 122 5.74 -12.59 -7.01
C LYS A 122 4.86 -11.53 -6.33
N LEU A 123 4.93 -10.27 -6.78
CA LEU A 123 4.24 -9.15 -6.13
C LEU A 123 2.72 -9.27 -6.22
N ARG A 124 2.22 -9.79 -7.34
CA ARG A 124 0.79 -9.97 -7.56
C ARG A 124 0.14 -10.96 -6.61
N ASP A 125 0.93 -11.84 -6.01
CA ASP A 125 0.43 -12.76 -4.97
C ASP A 125 0.32 -12.10 -3.59
N VAL A 126 0.98 -10.96 -3.37
CA VAL A 126 1.13 -10.35 -2.04
C VAL A 126 0.50 -8.96 -1.96
N VAL A 127 0.51 -8.20 -3.05
CA VAL A 127 0.08 -6.81 -3.09
C VAL A 127 -1.26 -6.68 -3.83
N ASP A 128 -1.21 -6.69 -5.17
CA ASP A 128 -2.37 -6.56 -6.04
C ASP A 128 -2.05 -7.11 -7.44
N CYS A 129 -3.06 -7.66 -8.12
CA CYS A 129 -2.89 -8.27 -9.44
C CYS A 129 -2.51 -7.28 -10.56
N HIS A 130 -2.72 -5.98 -10.35
CA HIS A 130 -2.39 -4.92 -11.31
C HIS A 130 -1.02 -4.29 -11.06
N VAL A 131 -0.29 -4.75 -10.04
CA VAL A 131 1.03 -4.26 -9.70
C VAL A 131 2.10 -4.96 -10.52
N ASP A 132 2.94 -4.17 -11.19
CA ASP A 132 4.03 -4.61 -12.05
C ASP A 132 5.39 -4.53 -11.36
N GLY A 133 5.50 -3.73 -10.30
CA GLY A 133 6.74 -3.55 -9.57
C GLY A 133 6.57 -2.82 -8.23
N ILE A 134 7.69 -2.65 -7.54
CA ILE A 134 7.79 -1.96 -6.26
C ILE A 134 9.03 -1.07 -6.28
N CYS A 135 8.91 0.15 -5.76
CA CYS A 135 9.99 1.13 -5.70
C CYS A 135 10.10 1.73 -4.31
N GLY A 136 11.32 1.72 -3.76
CA GLY A 136 11.63 2.36 -2.49
C GLY A 136 11.93 3.85 -2.61
N ILE A 137 12.45 4.43 -1.53
CA ILE A 137 12.57 5.89 -1.33
C ILE A 137 13.89 6.52 -1.79
N ARG A 138 14.70 5.84 -2.58
CA ARG A 138 16.04 6.34 -2.94
C ARG A 138 16.04 7.78 -3.48
N SER A 139 15.04 8.11 -4.30
CA SER A 139 14.94 9.38 -5.02
C SER A 139 14.36 10.54 -4.20
N ILE A 140 13.92 10.32 -2.97
CA ILE A 140 13.28 11.37 -2.15
C ILE A 140 14.23 12.05 -1.16
N THR A 141 15.53 11.76 -1.22
CA THR A 141 16.48 12.23 -0.20
C THR A 141 16.95 13.67 -0.38
N ASP A 142 16.88 14.19 -1.62
CA ASP A 142 17.49 15.47 -1.97
C ASP A 142 16.59 16.69 -1.74
N TYR A 143 15.29 16.48 -1.73
CA TYR A 143 14.27 17.53 -1.60
C TYR A 143 13.19 17.12 -0.63
N PRO A 144 12.46 18.06 0.00
CA PRO A 144 11.23 17.73 0.69
C PRO A 144 10.27 17.03 -0.27
N PHE A 145 9.71 15.92 0.18
CA PHE A 145 8.87 15.05 -0.61
C PHE A 145 7.48 14.93 0.01
N GLU A 146 6.46 15.32 -0.73
CA GLU A 146 5.08 15.27 -0.30
C GLU A 146 4.38 14.00 -0.81
N ILE A 147 3.67 13.35 0.10
CA ILE A 147 2.66 12.33 -0.19
C ILE A 147 1.33 12.95 0.22
N ASN A 148 0.52 13.33 -0.76
CA ASN A 148 -0.78 13.94 -0.52
C ASN A 148 -1.87 12.89 -0.72
N PHE A 149 -2.37 12.33 0.37
CA PHE A 149 -3.43 11.32 0.33
C PHE A 149 -4.82 11.94 0.07
N GLU A 150 -5.02 13.21 0.38
CA GLU A 150 -6.29 13.90 0.13
C GLU A 150 -6.57 14.08 -1.37
N HIS A 151 -5.50 14.38 -2.14
CA HIS A 151 -5.59 14.64 -3.57
C HIS A 151 -4.86 13.61 -4.43
N HIS A 152 -4.37 12.53 -3.84
CA HIS A 152 -3.72 11.38 -4.48
C HIS A 152 -2.56 11.77 -5.42
N TYR A 153 -1.57 12.49 -4.90
CA TYR A 153 -0.34 12.77 -5.64
C TYR A 153 0.93 12.70 -4.77
N LEU A 154 2.04 12.45 -5.45
CA LEU A 154 3.40 12.60 -4.91
C LEU A 154 4.02 13.86 -5.51
N LYS A 155 4.83 14.60 -4.73
CA LYS A 155 5.49 15.82 -5.22
C LYS A 155 6.86 16.03 -4.59
N ARG A 156 7.84 16.36 -5.42
CA ARG A 156 9.15 16.85 -4.98
C ARG A 156 9.15 18.38 -4.94
N HIS A 157 9.48 18.97 -3.79
CA HIS A 157 9.55 20.42 -3.61
C HIS A 157 10.99 20.92 -3.85
N LYS A 158 11.33 21.15 -5.12
CA LYS A 158 12.68 21.58 -5.53
C LYS A 158 13.07 22.96 -5.01
N GLU A 159 12.09 23.81 -4.78
CA GLU A 159 12.28 25.19 -4.26
C GLU A 159 12.46 25.22 -2.72
N GLY A 160 12.42 24.06 -2.06
CA GLY A 160 12.52 23.93 -0.60
C GLY A 160 11.22 23.53 0.06
N LEU A 161 11.15 23.64 1.38
CA LEU A 161 9.98 23.25 2.15
C LEU A 161 8.77 24.11 1.76
N PRO A 162 7.60 23.52 1.42
CA PRO A 162 6.40 24.29 1.11
C PRO A 162 5.81 24.94 2.36
N ASN A 163 4.67 25.63 2.23
CA ASN A 163 3.92 26.10 3.39
C ASN A 163 3.50 24.91 4.25
N ILE A 164 3.85 24.96 5.53
CA ILE A 164 3.58 23.93 6.54
C ILE A 164 2.63 24.40 7.65
N ASP A 165 1.88 25.47 7.40
CA ASP A 165 0.87 25.94 8.35
C ASP A 165 -0.15 24.84 8.65
N GLY A 166 -0.40 24.57 9.91
CA GLY A 166 -1.27 23.48 10.34
C GLY A 166 -0.63 22.07 10.34
N TYR A 167 0.63 21.94 9.93
CA TYR A 167 1.34 20.66 10.02
C TYR A 167 1.97 20.46 11.39
N ILE A 168 1.90 19.24 11.88
CA ILE A 168 2.64 18.77 13.05
C ILE A 168 4.02 18.36 12.59
N LYS A 169 5.07 18.94 13.16
CA LYS A 169 6.47 18.58 12.88
C LYS A 169 6.96 17.54 13.87
N LEU A 170 7.53 16.43 13.37
CA LEU A 170 8.18 15.41 14.18
C LEU A 170 9.63 15.15 13.72
N PRO A 171 10.54 14.81 14.65
CA PRO A 171 11.86 14.32 14.31
C PRO A 171 11.79 12.89 13.78
N ILE A 172 12.60 12.58 12.76
CA ILE A 172 12.76 11.23 12.24
C ILE A 172 14.22 10.76 12.35
N GLN A 173 14.39 9.45 12.43
CA GLN A 173 15.65 8.79 12.12
C GLN A 173 15.60 8.29 10.67
N TYR A 174 16.66 8.59 9.94
CA TYR A 174 16.85 8.04 8.60
C TYR A 174 18.15 7.22 8.57
N LYS A 175 18.00 5.93 8.39
CA LYS A 175 19.12 5.00 8.37
C LYS A 175 18.81 3.84 7.41
N ASP A 176 19.80 3.46 6.60
CA ASP A 176 19.69 2.36 5.64
C ASP A 176 18.45 2.51 4.74
N TYR A 177 18.19 3.73 4.27
CA TYR A 177 17.01 4.11 3.47
C TYR A 177 15.66 3.82 4.16
N ARG A 178 15.61 3.83 5.48
CA ARG A 178 14.40 3.65 6.27
C ARG A 178 14.12 4.89 7.10
N ILE A 179 12.85 5.28 7.11
CA ILE A 179 12.35 6.40 7.90
C ILE A 179 11.73 5.81 9.17
N MET A 180 12.23 6.21 10.31
CA MET A 180 11.67 5.81 11.60
C MET A 180 11.25 7.06 12.37
N LEU A 181 10.11 6.96 13.04
CA LEU A 181 9.55 8.03 13.90
C LEU A 181 9.16 7.46 15.25
N GLN A 182 9.07 8.32 16.26
CA GLN A 182 8.53 7.93 17.56
C GLN A 182 7.02 8.00 17.55
N ALA A 183 6.39 6.94 18.03
CA ALA A 183 4.96 6.88 18.30
C ALA A 183 4.69 6.09 19.58
N GLU A 184 3.46 6.18 20.04
CA GLU A 184 2.98 5.51 21.24
C GLU A 184 1.64 4.85 20.95
N THR A 185 1.49 3.59 21.32
CA THR A 185 0.23 2.85 21.25
C THR A 185 -0.24 2.53 22.65
N ILE A 186 -1.44 2.90 23.00
CA ILE A 186 -2.05 2.62 24.29
C ILE A 186 -3.08 1.51 24.12
N ILE A 187 -2.92 0.44 24.90
CA ILE A 187 -3.84 -0.70 24.95
C ILE A 187 -4.21 -0.92 26.41
N GLN A 188 -5.47 -0.69 26.75
CA GLN A 188 -5.92 -0.66 28.15
C GLN A 188 -5.13 0.41 28.94
N SER A 189 -4.34 0.00 29.91
CA SER A 189 -3.45 0.88 30.70
C SER A 189 -1.99 0.82 30.24
N ASP A 190 -1.67 -0.05 29.28
CA ASP A 190 -0.30 -0.27 28.86
C ASP A 190 0.10 0.70 27.73
N SER A 191 1.20 1.41 27.95
CA SER A 191 1.79 2.34 26.99
C SER A 191 2.98 1.67 26.31
N ILE A 192 2.91 1.52 24.99
CA ILE A 192 3.92 0.93 24.14
C ILE A 192 4.56 2.03 23.31
N LYS A 193 5.67 2.55 23.76
CA LYS A 193 6.37 3.69 23.16
C LYS A 193 7.71 3.27 22.56
N GLY A 194 8.00 3.74 21.34
CA GLY A 194 9.28 3.45 20.69
C GLY A 194 9.38 4.01 19.28
N TRP A 195 10.38 3.51 18.56
CA TRP A 195 10.58 3.82 17.16
C TRP A 195 9.75 2.88 16.28
N TYR A 196 9.07 3.44 15.31
CA TYR A 196 8.28 2.73 14.32
C TYR A 196 8.81 3.02 12.91
N LEU A 197 8.78 2.04 12.03
CA LEU A 197 9.08 2.21 10.61
C LEU A 197 7.88 2.86 9.92
N MET A 198 8.10 3.89 9.12
CA MET A 198 7.12 4.40 8.17
C MET A 198 7.11 3.50 6.93
N ASP A 199 5.98 2.89 6.63
CA ASP A 199 5.86 1.90 5.54
C ASP A 199 4.59 2.14 4.71
N THR A 200 4.75 2.75 3.53
CA THR A 200 3.65 2.92 2.57
C THR A 200 3.44 1.69 1.68
N GLY A 201 4.26 0.67 1.83
CA GLY A 201 4.06 -0.66 1.24
C GLY A 201 3.18 -1.58 2.08
N GLY A 202 2.88 -1.21 3.34
CA GLY A 202 1.97 -1.93 4.23
C GLY A 202 0.58 -1.30 4.26
N CYS A 203 -0.48 -2.09 4.14
CA CYS A 203 -1.87 -1.62 4.21
C CYS A 203 -2.48 -1.69 5.62
N GLY A 204 -1.76 -2.23 6.62
CA GLY A 204 -2.17 -2.27 8.01
C GLY A 204 -2.13 -0.91 8.70
N THR A 205 -2.57 -0.87 9.95
CA THR A 205 -2.44 0.32 10.82
C THR A 205 -1.10 0.29 11.54
N ILE A 206 -0.98 -0.54 12.59
CA ILE A 206 0.28 -0.83 13.27
C ILE A 206 0.50 -2.33 13.32
N ASP A 207 1.64 -2.78 12.83
CA ASP A 207 2.08 -4.15 12.92
C ASP A 207 3.32 -4.22 13.84
N PHE A 208 3.17 -4.82 15.03
CA PHE A 208 4.26 -4.97 15.97
C PHE A 208 5.22 -6.10 15.58
N THR A 209 6.51 -5.88 15.84
CA THR A 209 7.54 -6.89 15.65
C THR A 209 7.46 -7.98 16.73
N ALA A 210 7.93 -9.18 16.43
CA ALA A 210 8.04 -10.27 17.41
C ALA A 210 8.90 -9.90 18.63
N GLN A 211 9.87 -9.00 18.45
CA GLN A 211 10.64 -8.45 19.57
C GLN A 211 9.75 -7.61 20.47
N ALA A 212 8.92 -6.74 19.91
CA ALA A 212 8.00 -5.90 20.70
C ALA A 212 6.96 -6.76 21.43
N VAL A 213 6.43 -7.81 20.78
CA VAL A 213 5.51 -8.76 21.42
C VAL A 213 6.10 -9.31 22.71
N LYS A 214 7.35 -9.76 22.69
CA LYS A 214 8.06 -10.29 23.85
C LYS A 214 8.40 -9.21 24.87
N GLN A 215 8.90 -8.07 24.40
CA GLN A 215 9.34 -6.95 25.26
C GLN A 215 8.19 -6.36 26.08
N PHE A 216 7.04 -6.16 25.45
CA PHE A 216 5.86 -5.55 26.06
C PHE A 216 4.80 -6.57 26.47
N GLN A 217 5.08 -7.86 26.33
CA GLN A 217 4.18 -8.96 26.70
C GLN A 217 2.77 -8.79 26.08
N LEU A 218 2.70 -8.45 24.79
CA LEU A 218 1.44 -8.12 24.11
C LEU A 218 0.41 -9.25 24.21
N ASP A 219 0.86 -10.52 24.21
CA ASP A 219 -0.01 -11.68 24.41
C ASP A 219 -0.69 -11.72 25.77
N SER A 220 -0.14 -11.01 26.77
CA SER A 220 -0.64 -10.99 28.15
C SER A 220 -1.54 -9.79 28.45
N ILE A 221 -1.56 -8.75 27.61
CA ILE A 221 -2.42 -7.58 27.79
C ILE A 221 -3.88 -8.02 27.65
N PRO A 222 -4.77 -7.75 28.63
CA PRO A 222 -6.18 -8.09 28.51
C PRO A 222 -6.85 -7.47 27.30
N GLY A 223 -7.81 -8.15 26.70
CA GLY A 223 -8.57 -7.60 25.59
C GLY A 223 -9.05 -8.66 24.59
N LYS A 224 -10.00 -8.25 23.75
CA LYS A 224 -10.51 -9.07 22.66
C LYS A 224 -9.45 -9.22 21.59
N ARG A 225 -9.25 -10.46 21.13
CA ARG A 225 -8.29 -10.80 20.07
C ARG A 225 -8.99 -11.54 18.95
N TYR A 226 -8.51 -11.29 17.74
CA TYR A 226 -8.87 -12.07 16.58
C TYR A 226 -7.61 -12.71 16.01
N ILE A 227 -7.64 -14.01 15.87
CA ILE A 227 -6.56 -14.77 15.24
C ILE A 227 -6.95 -15.03 13.80
N THR A 228 -6.11 -14.61 12.88
CA THR A 228 -6.36 -14.74 11.44
C THR A 228 -5.28 -15.61 10.82
N ASP A 229 -5.68 -16.74 10.26
CA ASP A 229 -4.81 -17.62 9.49
C ASP A 229 -4.56 -17.00 8.11
N MET A 230 -3.38 -17.22 7.54
CA MET A 230 -2.98 -16.61 6.28
C MET A 230 -2.13 -17.55 5.42
N THR A 231 -2.20 -17.35 4.11
CA THR A 231 -1.35 -18.08 3.16
C THR A 231 0.02 -17.46 3.02
N GLN A 232 0.11 -16.13 3.13
CA GLN A 232 1.36 -15.38 3.02
C GLN A 232 1.24 -13.98 3.65
N PHE A 233 2.33 -13.48 4.22
CA PHE A 233 2.43 -12.15 4.79
C PHE A 233 3.67 -11.42 4.27
N GLY A 234 3.47 -10.58 3.25
CA GLY A 234 4.56 -9.83 2.62
C GLY A 234 5.50 -10.71 1.80
N ILE A 235 6.60 -10.10 1.33
CA ILE A 235 7.62 -10.77 0.51
C ILE A 235 8.55 -11.57 1.41
N GLY A 236 8.76 -12.88 1.13
CA GLY A 236 9.66 -13.75 1.87
C GLY A 236 9.34 -15.22 1.65
N GLU A 237 10.15 -16.11 2.24
CA GLU A 237 9.97 -17.57 2.16
C GLU A 237 9.44 -18.17 3.47
N LYS A 238 9.44 -17.42 4.58
CA LYS A 238 8.89 -17.93 5.84
C LYS A 238 7.37 -17.97 5.73
N GLU A 239 6.82 -19.16 5.78
CA GLU A 239 5.39 -19.35 6.00
C GLU A 239 5.06 -18.82 7.39
N GLN A 240 4.15 -17.88 7.45
CA GLN A 240 3.58 -17.37 8.69
C GLN A 240 2.15 -17.86 8.74
N GLU A 241 1.86 -18.64 9.78
CA GLU A 241 0.59 -19.35 9.86
C GLU A 241 -0.56 -18.41 10.21
N TYR A 242 -0.29 -17.40 11.06
CA TYR A 242 -1.34 -16.48 11.53
C TYR A 242 -0.77 -15.17 12.08
N PHE A 243 -1.63 -14.19 12.20
CA PHE A 243 -1.40 -12.97 12.98
C PHE A 243 -2.55 -12.75 13.97
N VAL A 244 -2.32 -11.86 14.93
CA VAL A 244 -3.29 -11.52 15.97
C VAL A 244 -3.63 -10.05 15.88
N ASP A 245 -4.91 -9.74 15.81
CA ASP A 245 -5.43 -8.38 15.88
C ASP A 245 -6.00 -8.06 17.26
N MET A 246 -5.74 -6.86 17.73
CA MET A 246 -6.31 -6.27 18.94
C MET A 246 -6.79 -4.85 18.66
N LEU A 247 -7.67 -4.33 19.49
CA LEU A 247 -8.04 -2.91 19.48
C LEU A 247 -7.13 -2.13 20.41
N SER A 248 -6.49 -1.08 19.90
CA SER A 248 -5.83 -0.08 20.72
C SER A 248 -6.85 0.91 21.26
N ASP A 249 -6.57 1.52 22.40
CA ASP A 249 -7.35 2.66 22.87
C ASP A 249 -6.94 3.95 22.17
N GLN A 250 -5.63 4.12 21.97
CA GLN A 250 -5.07 5.29 21.28
C GLN A 250 -3.77 4.95 20.56
N ILE A 251 -3.53 5.63 19.45
CA ILE A 251 -2.25 5.72 18.79
C ILE A 251 -1.87 7.20 18.75
N ILE A 252 -0.69 7.55 19.26
CA ILE A 252 -0.23 8.94 19.39
C ILE A 252 1.01 9.12 18.50
N ILE A 253 0.91 10.04 17.54
CA ILE A 253 1.98 10.38 16.60
C ILE A 253 2.19 11.89 16.62
N GLY A 254 3.33 12.36 17.16
CA GLY A 254 3.64 13.80 17.20
C GLY A 254 2.67 14.65 18.01
N GLY A 255 1.93 14.04 18.94
CA GLY A 255 0.89 14.71 19.73
C GLY A 255 -0.51 14.62 19.12
N ASP A 256 -0.64 14.17 17.88
CA ASP A 256 -1.94 13.82 17.31
C ASP A 256 -2.39 12.45 17.83
N THR A 257 -3.68 12.31 18.13
CA THR A 257 -4.26 11.10 18.74
C THR A 257 -5.31 10.50 17.84
N ILE A 258 -5.12 9.22 17.52
CA ILE A 258 -6.05 8.38 16.79
C ILE A 258 -6.67 7.41 17.80
N ASN A 259 -8.00 7.37 17.88
CA ASN A 259 -8.69 6.57 18.89
C ASN A 259 -9.26 5.29 18.27
N LYS A 260 -9.17 4.20 19.05
CA LYS A 260 -9.87 2.93 18.74
C LYS A 260 -9.50 2.32 17.39
N GLU A 261 -8.20 2.32 17.06
CA GLU A 261 -7.69 1.62 15.90
C GLU A 261 -7.23 0.20 16.25
N TYR A 262 -7.39 -0.73 15.31
CA TYR A 262 -6.82 -2.05 15.49
C TYR A 262 -5.31 -2.03 15.26
N ILE A 263 -4.64 -2.90 15.97
CA ILE A 263 -3.20 -3.18 15.79
C ILE A 263 -3.03 -4.67 15.56
N SER A 264 -1.96 -5.03 14.88
CA SER A 264 -1.66 -6.41 14.59
C SER A 264 -0.27 -6.80 15.08
N TYR A 265 -0.06 -8.07 15.35
CA TYR A 265 1.25 -8.62 15.61
C TYR A 265 1.36 -10.07 15.17
N ILE A 266 2.58 -10.48 14.86
CA ILE A 266 2.93 -11.86 14.54
C ILE A 266 3.85 -12.36 15.65
N PRO A 267 3.44 -13.33 16.47
CA PRO A 267 4.20 -13.75 17.65
C PRO A 267 5.63 -14.21 17.31
N GLU A 268 5.81 -14.85 16.18
CA GLU A 268 7.12 -15.33 15.70
C GLU A 268 7.52 -14.70 14.36
N GLY A 269 7.29 -13.39 14.22
CA GLY A 269 7.54 -12.67 12.98
C GLY A 269 8.96 -12.82 12.44
N ALA A 270 9.09 -12.77 11.12
CA ALA A 270 10.34 -12.81 10.39
C ALA A 270 10.56 -11.52 9.61
N GLY A 271 11.73 -11.35 9.00
CA GLY A 271 11.99 -10.21 8.13
C GLY A 271 11.80 -8.86 8.81
N ALA A 272 10.92 -8.03 8.29
CA ALA A 272 10.58 -6.73 8.86
C ALA A 272 9.92 -6.83 10.24
N PHE A 273 9.28 -7.96 10.54
CA PHE A 273 8.58 -8.22 11.81
C PHE A 273 9.39 -9.04 12.82
N SER A 274 10.69 -9.25 12.59
CA SER A 274 11.59 -9.91 13.54
C SER A 274 12.18 -8.91 14.55
N SER A 275 13.40 -9.17 15.07
CA SER A 275 14.16 -8.20 15.86
C SER A 275 14.74 -7.11 14.96
N ARG A 276 14.35 -5.85 15.18
CA ARG A 276 14.70 -4.68 14.39
C ARG A 276 14.98 -3.48 15.29
N PRO A 277 15.61 -2.39 14.77
CA PRO A 277 15.77 -1.16 15.54
C PRO A 277 14.46 -0.39 15.78
N TYR A 278 13.34 -0.92 15.34
CA TYR A 278 11.98 -0.41 15.57
C TYR A 278 11.11 -1.50 16.21
N ILE A 279 10.08 -1.07 16.94
CA ILE A 279 9.16 -1.98 17.64
C ILE A 279 7.94 -2.35 16.81
N GLY A 280 7.65 -1.58 15.77
CA GLY A 280 6.51 -1.82 14.87
C GLY A 280 6.65 -1.07 13.56
N VAL A 281 5.73 -1.35 12.68
CA VAL A 281 5.58 -0.75 11.36
C VAL A 281 4.26 0.03 11.35
N ILE A 282 4.26 1.27 10.87
CA ILE A 282 3.05 2.05 10.64
C ILE A 282 2.74 2.03 9.15
N GLY A 283 1.60 1.44 8.81
CA GLY A 283 1.15 1.29 7.43
C GLY A 283 0.11 2.32 7.00
N ASN A 284 -0.40 2.12 5.78
CA ASN A 284 -1.32 3.06 5.14
C ASN A 284 -2.66 3.21 5.86
N GLY A 285 -3.12 2.23 6.64
CA GLY A 285 -4.30 2.40 7.47
C GLY A 285 -4.21 3.59 8.44
N ILE A 286 -3.00 4.03 8.75
CA ILE A 286 -2.74 5.28 9.48
C ILE A 286 -2.43 6.42 8.51
N TRP A 287 -1.52 6.20 7.56
CA TRP A 287 -0.99 7.27 6.70
C TRP A 287 -2.06 7.87 5.78
N GLU A 288 -3.06 7.12 5.36
CA GLU A 288 -4.15 7.60 4.50
C GLU A 288 -5.01 8.73 5.10
N ASN A 289 -4.81 9.04 6.38
CA ASN A 289 -5.50 10.14 7.07
C ASN A 289 -4.71 11.45 7.03
N TYR A 290 -3.50 11.43 6.48
CA TYR A 290 -2.57 12.57 6.53
C TYR A 290 -2.05 12.96 5.15
N ASN A 291 -1.87 14.26 4.95
CA ASN A 291 -0.92 14.76 3.99
C ASN A 291 0.45 14.82 4.66
N ILE A 292 1.47 14.27 4.03
CA ILE A 292 2.77 13.99 4.62
C ILE A 292 3.85 14.72 3.84
N ILE A 293 4.77 15.43 4.53
CA ILE A 293 5.98 15.95 3.90
C ILE A 293 7.18 15.33 4.61
N ILE A 294 8.01 14.65 3.84
CA ILE A 294 9.23 13.97 4.30
C ILE A 294 10.43 14.85 3.94
N ASP A 295 11.14 15.35 4.92
CA ASP A 295 12.37 16.13 4.76
C ASP A 295 13.54 15.36 5.37
N ILE A 296 14.13 14.47 4.59
CA ILE A 296 15.25 13.60 5.02
C ILE A 296 16.46 14.44 5.40
N LYS A 297 16.75 15.49 4.64
CA LYS A 297 17.89 16.35 4.86
C LYS A 297 17.86 17.04 6.22
N ASN A 298 16.69 17.48 6.65
CA ASN A 298 16.46 18.12 7.94
C ASN A 298 15.93 17.15 9.01
N ARG A 299 15.90 15.84 8.70
CA ARG A 299 15.41 14.78 9.61
C ARG A 299 14.05 15.11 10.23
N SER A 300 13.15 15.58 9.41
CA SER A 300 11.82 16.02 9.83
C SER A 300 10.72 15.36 8.98
N LEU A 301 9.64 15.01 9.66
CA LEU A 301 8.38 14.61 9.05
C LEU A 301 7.34 15.66 9.43
N TYR A 302 6.50 16.04 8.50
CA TYR A 302 5.41 16.96 8.74
C TYR A 302 4.11 16.25 8.38
N LEU A 303 3.14 16.26 9.28
CA LEU A 303 1.85 15.61 9.15
C LEU A 303 0.72 16.63 9.24
N HIS A 304 -0.15 16.64 8.27
CA HIS A 304 -1.39 17.41 8.29
C HIS A 304 -2.57 16.43 8.18
N ARG A 305 -3.31 16.31 9.28
CA ARG A 305 -4.49 15.44 9.31
C ARG A 305 -5.64 16.13 8.60
N PHE A 306 -6.14 15.53 7.53
CA PHE A 306 -7.28 16.05 6.77
C PHE A 306 -8.54 15.20 6.95
N LYS A 307 -8.39 13.95 7.39
CA LYS A 307 -9.49 13.01 7.59
C LYS A 307 -9.53 12.60 9.07
N GLU A 308 -10.62 12.84 9.72
CA GLU A 308 -10.85 12.23 11.03
C GLU A 308 -11.17 10.75 10.83
N THR A 309 -10.49 9.88 11.58
CA THR A 309 -10.86 8.47 11.62
C THR A 309 -12.27 8.38 12.19
N SER A 310 -13.22 8.08 11.33
CA SER A 310 -14.61 7.95 11.74
C SER A 310 -14.77 6.61 12.47
N VAL A 311 -14.72 6.64 13.80
CA VAL A 311 -15.13 5.52 14.67
C VAL A 311 -16.59 5.11 14.39
N ASN A 312 -17.32 5.87 13.58
CA ASN A 312 -18.78 5.82 13.46
C ASN A 312 -19.30 5.12 12.21
N GLU A 313 -18.49 4.77 11.21
CA GLU A 313 -18.98 3.94 10.12
C GLU A 313 -18.86 2.46 10.50
N PRO A 314 -19.97 1.72 10.49
CA PRO A 314 -19.91 0.29 10.78
C PRO A 314 -19.16 -0.42 9.66
N THR A 315 -17.91 -0.76 9.90
CA THR A 315 -17.18 -1.67 9.04
C THR A 315 -17.63 -3.09 9.37
N TYR A 316 -18.25 -3.75 8.42
CA TYR A 316 -18.64 -5.14 8.57
C TYR A 316 -17.44 -6.03 8.23
N ASP A 317 -17.13 -6.97 9.10
CA ASP A 317 -16.07 -7.96 8.89
C ASP A 317 -16.67 -9.35 8.74
N TYR A 318 -16.47 -9.94 7.58
CA TYR A 318 -16.88 -11.32 7.29
C TYR A 318 -15.88 -12.35 7.82
N GLY A 319 -14.73 -11.90 8.31
CA GLY A 319 -13.68 -12.77 8.82
C GLY A 319 -12.82 -13.39 7.72
N PHE A 320 -12.75 -12.78 6.54
CA PHE A 320 -11.81 -13.16 5.50
C PHE A 320 -11.28 -11.95 4.74
N ARG A 321 -10.13 -12.12 4.10
CA ARG A 321 -9.63 -11.22 3.05
C ARG A 321 -9.19 -12.06 1.85
N ASN A 322 -9.31 -11.48 0.68
CA ASN A 322 -8.93 -12.11 -0.58
C ASN A 322 -7.76 -11.36 -1.22
N ARG A 323 -7.09 -12.04 -2.13
CA ARG A 323 -6.25 -11.46 -3.17
C ARG A 323 -6.93 -11.68 -4.52
N THR A 324 -6.85 -10.72 -5.39
CA THR A 324 -7.44 -10.81 -6.72
C THR A 324 -6.52 -11.59 -7.66
N ASP A 325 -7.07 -12.63 -8.29
CA ASP A 325 -6.43 -13.36 -9.38
C ASP A 325 -7.25 -13.09 -10.64
N ILE A 326 -6.65 -12.41 -11.61
CA ILE A 326 -7.34 -11.96 -12.84
C ILE A 326 -8.02 -13.12 -13.59
N CYS A 327 -7.45 -14.31 -13.54
CA CYS A 327 -7.96 -15.47 -14.27
C CYS A 327 -9.02 -16.24 -13.48
N ARG A 328 -8.85 -16.34 -12.16
CA ARG A 328 -9.66 -17.23 -11.31
C ARG A 328 -10.75 -16.50 -10.53
N GLY A 329 -10.49 -15.28 -10.08
CA GLY A 329 -11.37 -14.51 -9.21
C GLY A 329 -10.68 -14.08 -7.92
N TRP A 330 -11.41 -13.95 -6.82
CA TRP A 330 -10.86 -13.55 -5.53
C TRP A 330 -10.47 -14.77 -4.70
N VAL A 331 -9.19 -14.97 -4.51
CA VAL A 331 -8.66 -16.11 -3.74
C VAL A 331 -8.59 -15.74 -2.26
N VAL A 332 -9.24 -16.50 -1.40
CA VAL A 332 -9.22 -16.31 0.06
C VAL A 332 -7.80 -16.54 0.58
N SER A 333 -7.16 -15.48 1.03
CA SER A 333 -5.76 -15.49 1.47
C SER A 333 -5.61 -15.33 2.99
N TRP A 334 -6.59 -14.73 3.67
CA TRP A 334 -6.64 -14.55 5.12
C TRP A 334 -8.01 -14.97 5.63
N LEU A 335 -8.04 -15.69 6.75
CA LEU A 335 -9.26 -16.26 7.30
C LEU A 335 -9.25 -16.22 8.82
N THR A 336 -10.12 -15.40 9.41
CA THR A 336 -10.20 -15.22 10.86
C THR A 336 -10.81 -16.47 11.51
N ARG A 337 -10.10 -17.09 12.45
CA ARG A 337 -10.59 -18.23 13.24
C ARG A 337 -11.89 -17.83 13.92
N ASN A 338 -12.88 -18.69 13.87
CA ASN A 338 -14.22 -18.42 14.41
C ASN A 338 -14.95 -17.21 13.77
N GLY A 339 -14.50 -16.71 12.61
CA GLY A 339 -15.21 -15.74 11.80
C GLY A 339 -16.48 -16.30 11.14
N ASP A 340 -17.32 -15.43 10.60
CA ASP A 340 -18.54 -15.86 9.90
C ASP A 340 -18.24 -16.69 8.65
N ALA A 341 -17.17 -16.33 7.93
CA ALA A 341 -16.73 -17.12 6.77
C ALA A 341 -16.34 -18.56 7.13
N VAL A 342 -15.57 -18.76 8.22
CA VAL A 342 -15.22 -20.11 8.70
C VAL A 342 -16.47 -20.89 9.11
N ARG A 343 -17.40 -20.26 9.85
CA ARG A 343 -18.67 -20.90 10.23
C ARG A 343 -19.52 -21.30 9.03
N ALA A 344 -19.46 -20.53 7.95
CA ALA A 344 -20.15 -20.85 6.70
C ALA A 344 -19.43 -21.93 5.86
N GLY A 345 -18.24 -22.39 6.29
CA GLY A 345 -17.47 -23.43 5.61
C GLY A 345 -16.52 -22.91 4.52
N MET A 346 -16.06 -21.65 4.64
CA MET A 346 -14.98 -21.09 3.81
C MET A 346 -13.64 -21.57 4.31
N GLU A 347 -12.71 -21.83 3.40
CA GLU A 347 -11.36 -22.30 3.68
C GLU A 347 -10.32 -21.41 2.96
N LEU A 348 -9.09 -21.38 3.49
CA LEU A 348 -7.97 -20.70 2.81
C LEU A 348 -7.73 -21.34 1.44
N GLY A 349 -7.55 -20.49 0.42
CA GLY A 349 -7.37 -20.92 -0.96
C GLY A 349 -8.67 -21.13 -1.75
N ASP A 350 -9.83 -21.04 -1.12
CA ASP A 350 -11.10 -20.99 -1.82
C ASP A 350 -11.11 -19.78 -2.77
N THR A 351 -11.75 -19.92 -3.91
CA THR A 351 -11.85 -18.84 -4.90
C THR A 351 -13.28 -18.36 -5.00
N ILE A 352 -13.53 -17.12 -4.64
CA ILE A 352 -14.84 -16.46 -4.84
C ILE A 352 -14.91 -16.06 -6.31
N VAL A 353 -15.98 -16.50 -6.98
CA VAL A 353 -16.22 -16.25 -8.41
C VAL A 353 -17.37 -15.28 -8.65
N ALA A 354 -18.31 -15.16 -7.70
CA ALA A 354 -19.39 -14.18 -7.77
C ALA A 354 -19.78 -13.72 -6.35
N VAL A 355 -20.24 -12.46 -6.26
CA VAL A 355 -20.87 -11.87 -5.08
C VAL A 355 -22.26 -11.39 -5.47
N ASN A 356 -23.29 -11.88 -4.78
CA ASN A 356 -24.71 -11.60 -5.08
C ASN A 356 -25.06 -11.82 -6.57
N GLY A 357 -24.47 -12.86 -7.19
CA GLY A 357 -24.66 -13.21 -8.59
C GLY A 357 -23.86 -12.39 -9.60
N LYS A 358 -23.12 -11.35 -9.17
CA LYS A 358 -22.18 -10.60 -10.04
C LYS A 358 -20.81 -11.26 -10.03
N ASP A 359 -20.27 -11.56 -11.22
CA ASP A 359 -18.89 -12.08 -11.37
C ASP A 359 -17.88 -11.10 -10.76
N VAL A 360 -17.00 -11.58 -9.88
CA VAL A 360 -16.02 -10.75 -9.17
C VAL A 360 -15.00 -10.07 -10.11
N ARG A 361 -14.76 -10.65 -11.29
CA ARG A 361 -13.87 -10.07 -12.31
C ARG A 361 -14.44 -8.82 -12.99
N ALA A 362 -15.74 -8.56 -12.78
CA ALA A 362 -16.42 -7.36 -13.27
C ALA A 362 -16.53 -6.24 -12.21
N TYR A 363 -15.94 -6.43 -11.03
CA TYR A 363 -15.89 -5.40 -10.00
C TYR A 363 -14.75 -4.42 -10.27
N THR A 364 -15.00 -3.14 -10.01
CA THR A 364 -13.97 -2.12 -9.85
C THR A 364 -13.46 -2.14 -8.41
N TRP A 365 -12.31 -1.53 -8.14
CA TRP A 365 -11.79 -1.39 -6.77
C TRP A 365 -12.79 -0.71 -5.83
N ASP A 366 -13.41 0.39 -6.26
CA ASP A 366 -14.42 1.10 -5.47
C ASP A 366 -15.63 0.21 -5.13
N GLU A 367 -16.03 -0.68 -6.04
CA GLU A 367 -17.11 -1.63 -5.79
C GLU A 367 -16.67 -2.74 -4.84
N GLU A 368 -15.42 -3.19 -4.91
CA GLU A 368 -14.84 -4.17 -3.98
C GLU A 368 -14.79 -3.61 -2.56
N ASP A 369 -14.31 -2.38 -2.37
CA ASP A 369 -14.29 -1.68 -1.08
C ASP A 369 -15.69 -1.49 -0.49
N ASN A 370 -16.69 -1.29 -1.33
CA ASN A 370 -18.07 -1.10 -0.89
C ASN A 370 -18.77 -2.39 -0.43
N ILE A 371 -18.24 -3.57 -0.73
CA ILE A 371 -18.78 -4.84 -0.24
C ILE A 371 -18.85 -4.86 1.28
N ASN A 372 -17.79 -4.38 1.95
CA ASN A 372 -17.71 -4.34 3.41
C ASN A 372 -18.69 -3.36 4.08
N LYS A 373 -19.42 -2.55 3.30
CA LYS A 373 -20.46 -1.64 3.81
C LYS A 373 -21.84 -2.31 3.92
N THR A 374 -22.00 -3.52 3.40
CA THR A 374 -23.27 -4.25 3.42
C THR A 374 -23.15 -5.46 4.34
N PRO A 375 -24.09 -5.67 5.27
CA PRO A 375 -23.95 -6.72 6.31
C PRO A 375 -24.17 -8.14 5.80
N LYS A 376 -24.74 -8.33 4.59
CA LYS A 376 -25.08 -9.67 4.11
C LYS A 376 -24.78 -9.84 2.62
N HIS A 377 -24.06 -10.94 2.30
CA HIS A 377 -23.78 -11.32 0.93
C HIS A 377 -23.96 -12.82 0.70
N THR A 378 -24.28 -13.16 -0.56
CA THR A 378 -24.18 -14.52 -1.07
C THR A 378 -22.93 -14.60 -1.93
N LEU A 379 -22.04 -15.55 -1.63
CA LEU A 379 -20.79 -15.76 -2.34
C LEU A 379 -20.85 -17.10 -3.07
N ASP A 380 -20.60 -17.10 -4.38
CA ASP A 380 -20.36 -18.33 -5.12
C ASP A 380 -18.87 -18.59 -5.13
N ILE A 381 -18.45 -19.74 -4.64
CA ILE A 381 -17.04 -20.09 -4.47
C ILE A 381 -16.71 -21.43 -5.13
N ILE A 382 -15.45 -21.56 -5.52
CA ILE A 382 -14.85 -22.83 -5.93
C ILE A 382 -13.79 -23.15 -4.89
N SER A 383 -13.97 -24.26 -4.18
CA SER A 383 -13.00 -24.70 -3.19
C SER A 383 -11.68 -25.12 -3.83
N SER A 384 -10.62 -25.24 -3.04
CA SER A 384 -9.28 -25.64 -3.51
C SER A 384 -9.26 -27.00 -4.21
N ASN A 385 -10.24 -27.89 -3.90
CA ASN A 385 -10.44 -29.19 -4.56
C ASN A 385 -11.42 -29.13 -5.75
N GLY A 386 -11.85 -27.93 -6.18
CA GLY A 386 -12.69 -27.73 -7.36
C GLY A 386 -14.20 -27.87 -7.13
N ILE A 387 -14.66 -28.05 -5.90
CA ILE A 387 -16.10 -28.16 -5.60
C ILE A 387 -16.72 -26.77 -5.59
N LYS A 388 -17.82 -26.60 -6.31
CA LYS A 388 -18.63 -25.38 -6.31
C LYS A 388 -19.62 -25.38 -5.16
N LYS A 389 -19.68 -24.30 -4.40
CA LYS A 389 -20.64 -24.09 -3.31
C LYS A 389 -21.06 -22.62 -3.26
N SER A 390 -22.25 -22.37 -2.70
CA SER A 390 -22.74 -21.01 -2.44
C SER A 390 -22.84 -20.80 -0.95
N LEU A 391 -22.25 -19.72 -0.43
CA LEU A 391 -22.24 -19.37 0.99
C LEU A 391 -23.03 -18.11 1.22
N SER A 392 -23.90 -18.10 2.23
CA SER A 392 -24.52 -16.87 2.72
C SER A 392 -23.75 -16.39 3.94
N LEU A 393 -23.15 -15.23 3.86
CA LEU A 393 -22.40 -14.61 4.95
C LEU A 393 -23.17 -13.42 5.50
N GLU A 394 -23.16 -13.29 6.81
CA GLU A 394 -23.67 -12.14 7.54
C GLU A 394 -22.54 -11.58 8.38
N ALA A 395 -22.05 -10.40 7.99
CA ALA A 395 -20.92 -9.77 8.66
C ALA A 395 -21.35 -9.20 10.02
N ARG A 396 -20.45 -9.25 10.97
CA ARG A 396 -20.60 -8.65 12.29
C ARG A 396 -19.67 -7.47 12.46
N LYS A 397 -20.05 -6.54 13.31
CA LYS A 397 -19.10 -5.55 13.79
C LYS A 397 -17.98 -6.28 14.54
N ARG A 398 -16.76 -6.03 14.14
CA ARG A 398 -15.59 -6.69 14.75
C ARG A 398 -15.33 -6.19 16.16
N TRP A 399 -15.52 -4.89 16.38
CA TRP A 399 -15.25 -4.15 17.63
C TRP A 399 -16.49 -3.44 18.17
#